data_856c2136d0ec1e6a0aa5b409f8be12b9
#
_entry.id   856c2136d0ec1e6a0aa5b409f8be12b9
#
_cell.length_a   1.000
_cell.length_b   1.000
_cell.length_c   1.000
_cell.angle_alpha   90.00
_cell.angle_beta   90.00
_cell.angle_gamma   90.00
#
_symmetry.space_group_name_H-M   'P 1'
#
loop_
_entity.id
_entity.type
_entity.pdbx_description
1 polymer ?
#
loop_
_entity_poly.entity_id
_entity_poly.type
_entity_poly.pdbx_seq_one_letter_code
_entity_poly.pdbx_strand_id
1 'polypeptide(L)'
;MVGLDPHSAPAVLKAENKLTKDSGTTVDEFVKWQVVSSNGRTYHFSSASGKIWERSAAGTWTLVHTTVAGAGEHKCLGAIEFRGYIVWATESRLHRILATDAEGSSEWTANKVLNWQTFTKTNKYWHPMVEQNLNLYIGDGNQLAEWDGTTFTASALDIKVPLVIKCLGKIGTDVIIGTYIDDSITKTEVFRWNTWSVSFTTSDTIEEVGVNAFIPADNLVYVSAGLSGNIYAYDGQNLDLYKKVQGEYSSTATAIVHPDAVSNFGGQVLFGVSNVSGNPCLQGVYRMGRNSRNYPWIMDLAYPISERNTGAFVISSIEVGSIVTLGQKILVSWKNSTTYGVDLLDTAKLDGAYFETRVMRPDRMAFSMFTDFSIAYNSLPTSTAVTLSYDKNYTGSYTTPTTPQVVDVDRKVISLEEGIEATALQLKAVFTCVTTTTPSIEMLQVSLT
;
A
#
# COMPACT_ATOMS: atom_id res chain seq x y z
N MET A 1 15.07 -1.05 2.93
CA MET A 1 14.94 0.32 3.47
C MET A 1 13.59 0.45 4.13
N VAL A 2 13.52 1.17 5.23
CA VAL A 2 12.28 1.46 5.96
C VAL A 2 12.25 2.95 6.30
N GLY A 3 11.23 3.65 5.81
CA GLY A 3 11.00 5.07 6.08
C GLY A 3 12.06 6.03 5.55
N LEU A 4 12.76 5.64 4.50
CA LEU A 4 13.78 6.48 3.85
C LEU A 4 13.32 6.88 2.45
N ASP A 5 13.71 8.05 2.02
CA ASP A 5 13.46 8.59 0.68
C ASP A 5 14.71 8.46 -0.21
N PRO A 6 14.73 7.49 -1.14
CA PRO A 6 15.76 7.35 -2.14
C PRO A 6 15.46 8.16 -3.42
N HIS A 7 14.34 8.90 -3.47
CA HIS A 7 13.81 9.46 -4.72
C HIS A 7 13.92 10.98 -4.81
N SER A 8 13.90 11.72 -3.67
CA SER A 8 13.88 13.20 -3.70
C SER A 8 15.20 13.83 -4.14
N ALA A 9 16.32 13.14 -3.95
CA ALA A 9 17.63 13.62 -4.39
C ALA A 9 18.51 12.46 -4.87
N PRO A 10 19.17 12.57 -6.04
CA PRO A 10 20.09 11.55 -6.53
C PRO A 10 21.23 11.30 -5.52
N ALA A 11 21.52 10.03 -5.27
CA ALA A 11 22.61 9.58 -4.39
C ALA A 11 22.54 10.06 -2.92
N VAL A 12 21.38 10.49 -2.45
CA VAL A 12 21.19 10.94 -1.06
C VAL A 12 20.01 10.22 -0.43
N LEU A 13 20.20 9.62 0.74
CA LEU A 13 19.13 9.03 1.55
C LEU A 13 18.75 9.97 2.68
N LYS A 14 17.46 10.21 2.85
CA LYS A 14 16.87 11.02 3.95
C LYS A 14 15.69 10.27 4.55
N ALA A 15 15.35 10.56 5.82
CA ALA A 15 14.13 10.03 6.40
C ALA A 15 12.89 10.67 5.76
N GLU A 16 11.88 9.82 5.53
CA GLU A 16 10.56 10.24 5.09
C GLU A 16 9.79 10.97 6.18
N ASN A 17 8.68 11.57 5.77
CA ASN A 17 7.69 12.04 6.69
C ASN A 17 6.95 10.84 7.32
N LYS A 18 6.56 10.97 8.60
CA LYS A 18 5.83 9.91 9.28
C LYS A 18 4.33 9.98 9.02
N LEU A 19 3.66 8.86 9.14
CA LEU A 19 2.21 8.81 9.30
C LEU A 19 1.82 9.08 10.75
N THR A 20 0.73 9.81 10.96
CA THR A 20 0.16 10.12 12.29
C THR A 20 -1.32 9.78 12.27
N LYS A 21 -1.84 9.16 13.34
CA LYS A 21 -3.27 8.82 13.45
C LYS A 21 -4.11 10.10 13.47
N ASP A 22 -4.85 10.35 12.39
CA ASP A 22 -5.69 11.53 12.20
C ASP A 22 -7.13 11.29 12.72
N SER A 23 -7.61 10.05 12.65
CA SER A 23 -8.99 9.72 13.05
C SER A 23 -9.25 9.69 14.57
N GLY A 24 -8.22 9.82 15.39
CA GLY A 24 -8.35 9.66 16.83
C GLY A 24 -8.99 8.31 17.21
N THR A 25 -10.05 8.34 18.00
CA THR A 25 -10.87 7.17 18.38
C THR A 25 -12.20 7.10 17.62
N THR A 26 -12.49 8.05 16.73
CA THR A 26 -13.78 8.15 16.03
C THR A 26 -13.99 6.99 15.06
N VAL A 27 -12.95 6.56 14.35
CA VAL A 27 -13.01 5.38 13.48
C VAL A 27 -12.72 4.16 14.36
N ASP A 28 -13.77 3.38 14.62
CA ASP A 28 -13.77 2.23 15.53
C ASP A 28 -13.91 0.87 14.82
N GLU A 29 -13.81 0.87 13.48
CA GLU A 29 -13.84 -0.33 12.65
C GLU A 29 -12.85 -0.24 11.48
N PHE A 30 -12.55 -1.38 10.86
CA PHE A 30 -11.63 -1.43 9.74
C PHE A 30 -12.27 -0.85 8.48
N VAL A 31 -11.65 0.19 7.94
CA VAL A 31 -12.00 0.85 6.69
C VAL A 31 -11.24 0.18 5.54
N LYS A 32 -11.96 -0.34 4.53
CA LYS A 32 -11.36 -0.93 3.32
C LYS A 32 -11.54 -0.10 2.06
N TRP A 33 -12.43 0.92 2.12
CA TRP A 33 -12.72 1.78 0.98
C TRP A 33 -12.75 3.23 1.43
N GLN A 34 -12.10 4.08 0.65
CA GLN A 34 -12.09 5.52 0.89
C GLN A 34 -12.40 6.25 -0.40
N VAL A 35 -13.16 7.34 -0.29
CA VAL A 35 -13.50 8.19 -1.42
C VAL A 35 -13.10 9.62 -1.10
N VAL A 36 -12.24 10.20 -1.92
CA VAL A 36 -12.00 11.65 -1.92
C VAL A 36 -13.05 12.29 -2.81
N SER A 37 -13.90 13.11 -2.22
CA SER A 37 -15.04 13.66 -2.93
C SER A 37 -14.75 15.06 -3.50
N SER A 38 -15.42 15.38 -4.59
CA SER A 38 -15.37 16.68 -5.26
C SER A 38 -15.82 17.85 -4.37
N ASN A 39 -16.56 17.56 -3.28
CA ASN A 39 -16.94 18.55 -2.25
C ASN A 39 -15.81 18.89 -1.27
N GLY A 40 -14.61 18.34 -1.47
CA GLY A 40 -13.43 18.55 -0.62
C GLY A 40 -13.39 17.75 0.67
N ARG A 41 -14.29 16.79 0.85
CA ARG A 41 -14.36 15.85 1.99
C ARG A 41 -13.87 14.48 1.61
N THR A 42 -13.58 13.65 2.61
CA THR A 42 -13.27 12.24 2.38
C THR A 42 -14.26 11.37 3.16
N TYR A 43 -14.68 10.28 2.53
CA TYR A 43 -15.62 9.32 3.10
C TYR A 43 -14.94 7.97 3.27
N HIS A 44 -15.21 7.34 4.39
CA HIS A 44 -14.50 6.15 4.87
C HIS A 44 -15.52 5.08 5.22
N PHE A 45 -15.46 3.95 4.52
CA PHE A 45 -16.49 2.91 4.58
C PHE A 45 -16.01 1.70 5.35
N SER A 46 -16.78 1.29 6.37
CA SER A 46 -16.52 0.10 7.16
C SER A 46 -16.62 -1.17 6.33
N SER A 47 -15.72 -2.11 6.60
CA SER A 47 -15.78 -3.47 6.08
C SER A 47 -16.56 -4.43 7.02
N ALA A 48 -17.19 -3.93 8.08
CA ALA A 48 -17.82 -4.77 9.11
C ALA A 48 -19.30 -4.49 9.32
N SER A 49 -19.69 -3.25 9.63
CA SER A 49 -21.06 -2.94 10.10
C SER A 49 -21.81 -1.89 9.27
N GLY A 50 -21.25 -1.48 8.12
CA GLY A 50 -21.88 -0.46 7.27
C GLY A 50 -21.77 0.97 7.77
N LYS A 51 -20.92 1.24 8.76
CA LYS A 51 -20.61 2.60 9.20
C LYS A 51 -19.88 3.37 8.10
N ILE A 52 -20.21 4.64 7.97
CA ILE A 52 -19.57 5.57 7.06
C ILE A 52 -19.17 6.80 7.85
N TRP A 53 -17.88 7.10 7.85
CA TRP A 53 -17.34 8.31 8.47
C TRP A 53 -17.00 9.33 7.39
N GLU A 54 -17.20 10.56 7.73
CA GLU A 54 -16.76 11.73 7.00
C GLU A 54 -15.57 12.35 7.70
N ARG A 55 -14.57 12.71 6.92
CA ARG A 55 -13.54 13.65 7.32
C ARG A 55 -13.74 14.94 6.56
N SER A 56 -14.01 16.02 7.28
CA SER A 56 -14.15 17.35 6.68
C SER A 56 -12.84 17.88 6.10
N ALA A 57 -12.90 18.93 5.28
CA ALA A 57 -11.71 19.63 4.77
C ALA A 57 -10.81 20.17 5.91
N ALA A 58 -11.40 20.52 7.06
CA ALA A 58 -10.67 20.95 8.25
C ALA A 58 -10.06 19.81 9.07
N GLY A 59 -10.30 18.55 8.70
CA GLY A 59 -9.79 17.37 9.41
C GLY A 59 -10.68 16.87 10.55
N THR A 60 -11.92 17.34 10.66
CA THR A 60 -12.86 16.85 11.65
C THR A 60 -13.52 15.57 11.19
N TRP A 61 -13.55 14.56 12.07
CA TRP A 61 -14.14 13.25 11.82
C TRP A 61 -15.55 13.13 12.42
N THR A 62 -16.48 12.62 11.65
CA THR A 62 -17.89 12.44 12.05
C THR A 62 -18.43 11.13 11.50
N LEU A 63 -19.14 10.34 12.31
CA LEU A 63 -19.96 9.23 11.83
C LEU A 63 -21.21 9.82 11.16
N VAL A 64 -21.32 9.74 9.84
CA VAL A 64 -22.41 10.36 9.07
C VAL A 64 -23.53 9.39 8.79
N HIS A 65 -23.24 8.08 8.67
CA HIS A 65 -24.26 7.09 8.38
C HIS A 65 -23.87 5.71 8.88
N THR A 66 -24.86 4.89 9.15
CA THR A 66 -24.72 3.44 9.30
C THR A 66 -25.73 2.78 8.38
N THR A 67 -25.22 2.05 7.39
CA THR A 67 -26.09 1.32 6.47
C THR A 67 -26.71 0.15 7.21
N VAL A 68 -27.93 0.33 7.66
CA VAL A 68 -28.75 -0.72 8.27
C VAL A 68 -29.63 -1.27 7.14
N ALA A 69 -29.11 -2.23 6.43
CA ALA A 69 -29.93 -3.02 5.49
C ALA A 69 -30.29 -4.34 6.15
N GLY A 70 -31.24 -5.09 5.59
CA GLY A 70 -31.69 -6.38 6.12
C GLY A 70 -30.54 -7.36 6.37
N ALA A 71 -30.80 -8.46 6.99
CA ALA A 71 -29.80 -9.43 7.44
C ALA A 71 -28.75 -9.74 6.35
N GLY A 72 -27.49 -9.37 6.61
CA GLY A 72 -26.34 -9.67 5.73
C GLY A 72 -25.78 -8.52 4.92
N GLU A 73 -26.38 -7.32 4.93
CA GLU A 73 -25.96 -6.20 4.06
C GLU A 73 -25.28 -5.06 4.83
N HIS A 74 -24.20 -5.37 5.50
CA HIS A 74 -23.54 -4.38 6.37
C HIS A 74 -22.15 -3.97 5.86
N LYS A 75 -21.48 -4.80 5.07
CA LYS A 75 -20.09 -4.56 4.68
C LYS A 75 -20.05 -3.73 3.41
N CYS A 76 -19.27 -2.67 3.39
CA CYS A 76 -18.92 -2.04 2.15
C CYS A 76 -17.90 -2.90 1.40
N LEU A 77 -18.20 -3.23 0.16
CA LEU A 77 -17.41 -4.09 -0.73
C LEU A 77 -16.85 -3.35 -1.94
N GLY A 78 -17.15 -2.07 -2.08
CA GLY A 78 -16.68 -1.16 -3.10
C GLY A 78 -17.25 0.23 -2.91
N ALA A 79 -16.47 1.27 -3.18
CA ALA A 79 -16.94 2.65 -3.16
C ALA A 79 -16.12 3.51 -4.14
N ILE A 80 -16.78 4.50 -4.75
CA ILE A 80 -16.18 5.47 -5.67
C ILE A 80 -17.03 6.73 -5.76
N GLU A 81 -16.45 7.87 -6.15
CA GLU A 81 -17.22 8.99 -6.67
C GLU A 81 -17.31 8.89 -8.19
N PHE A 82 -18.53 8.99 -8.72
CA PHE A 82 -18.79 8.97 -10.15
C PHE A 82 -19.89 9.97 -10.51
N ARG A 83 -19.60 10.88 -11.44
CA ARG A 83 -20.52 11.94 -11.92
C ARG A 83 -21.20 12.73 -10.79
N GLY A 84 -20.42 13.07 -9.75
CA GLY A 84 -20.92 13.82 -8.60
C GLY A 84 -21.76 13.01 -7.61
N TYR A 85 -21.85 11.69 -7.78
CA TYR A 85 -22.41 10.77 -6.78
C TYR A 85 -21.32 10.01 -6.07
N ILE A 86 -21.40 9.93 -4.76
CA ILE A 86 -20.69 8.93 -3.96
C ILE A 86 -21.52 7.66 -4.05
N VAL A 87 -20.92 6.60 -4.62
CA VAL A 87 -21.55 5.30 -4.85
C VAL A 87 -20.85 4.28 -3.98
N TRP A 88 -21.59 3.44 -3.29
CA TRP A 88 -21.03 2.34 -2.53
C TRP A 88 -21.86 1.07 -2.66
N ALA A 89 -21.21 -0.08 -2.55
CA ALA A 89 -21.81 -1.39 -2.66
C ALA A 89 -21.77 -2.14 -1.34
N THR A 90 -22.85 -2.85 -1.03
CA THR A 90 -22.93 -3.89 0.00
C THR A 90 -23.04 -5.25 -0.68
N GLU A 91 -23.27 -6.33 0.08
CA GLU A 91 -23.24 -7.70 -0.45
C GLU A 91 -24.19 -7.94 -1.64
N SER A 92 -25.35 -7.26 -1.68
CA SER A 92 -26.31 -7.47 -2.77
C SER A 92 -26.90 -6.15 -3.34
N ARG A 93 -26.45 -5.01 -2.82
CA ARG A 93 -27.07 -3.72 -3.14
C ARG A 93 -26.06 -2.66 -3.49
N LEU A 94 -26.50 -1.76 -4.36
CA LEU A 94 -25.81 -0.52 -4.68
C LEU A 94 -26.57 0.66 -4.09
N HIS A 95 -25.82 1.59 -3.52
CA HIS A 95 -26.33 2.80 -2.87
C HIS A 95 -25.64 4.02 -3.45
N ARG A 96 -26.25 5.19 -3.32
CA ARG A 96 -25.65 6.46 -3.75
C ARG A 96 -26.15 7.66 -2.97
N ILE A 97 -25.37 8.72 -2.98
CA ILE A 97 -25.74 10.07 -2.52
C ILE A 97 -25.04 11.08 -3.41
N LEU A 98 -25.69 12.23 -3.69
CA LEU A 98 -24.99 13.33 -4.35
C LEU A 98 -23.88 13.86 -3.46
N ALA A 99 -22.70 14.11 -4.01
CA ALA A 99 -21.56 14.62 -3.26
C ALA A 99 -21.86 15.99 -2.60
N THR A 100 -22.65 16.83 -3.27
CA THR A 100 -23.13 18.11 -2.74
C THR A 100 -24.05 17.97 -1.53
N ASP A 101 -24.73 16.84 -1.41
CA ASP A 101 -25.73 16.55 -0.37
C ASP A 101 -25.15 15.60 0.71
N ALA A 102 -23.88 15.28 0.64
CA ALA A 102 -23.24 14.32 1.54
C ALA A 102 -22.49 15.01 2.68
N GLU A 103 -23.00 16.13 3.19
CA GLU A 103 -22.35 16.91 4.24
C GLU A 103 -23.02 16.69 5.61
N GLY A 104 -22.31 15.97 6.49
CA GLY A 104 -22.82 15.68 7.84
C GLY A 104 -23.97 14.68 7.90
N SER A 105 -24.30 14.23 9.11
CA SER A 105 -25.25 13.12 9.32
C SER A 105 -26.69 13.45 8.97
N SER A 106 -27.12 14.71 9.08
CA SER A 106 -28.48 15.15 8.70
C SER A 106 -28.70 15.04 7.20
N GLU A 107 -27.77 15.52 6.40
CA GLU A 107 -27.83 15.47 4.93
C GLU A 107 -27.77 14.02 4.42
N TRP A 108 -26.89 13.20 4.99
CA TRP A 108 -26.86 11.76 4.71
C TRP A 108 -28.20 11.09 5.00
N THR A 109 -28.83 11.46 6.13
CA THR A 109 -30.14 10.88 6.51
C THR A 109 -31.24 11.27 5.53
N ALA A 110 -31.22 12.50 5.05
CA ALA A 110 -32.27 13.03 4.18
C ALA A 110 -32.10 12.60 2.70
N ASN A 111 -30.87 12.58 2.20
CA ASN A 111 -30.61 12.60 0.74
C ASN A 111 -30.03 11.30 0.17
N LYS A 112 -29.58 10.34 1.05
CA LYS A 112 -29.08 9.06 0.56
C LYS A 112 -30.17 8.25 -0.15
N VAL A 113 -29.81 7.61 -1.24
CA VAL A 113 -30.65 6.64 -1.94
C VAL A 113 -30.11 5.24 -1.67
N LEU A 114 -30.77 4.55 -0.74
CA LEU A 114 -30.44 3.15 -0.41
C LEU A 114 -31.11 2.21 -1.41
N ASN A 115 -30.46 1.05 -1.66
CA ASN A 115 -30.97 -0.01 -2.52
C ASN A 115 -31.34 0.52 -3.93
N TRP A 116 -30.52 1.46 -4.44
CA TRP A 116 -30.74 2.05 -5.74
C TRP A 116 -30.71 1.01 -6.86
N GLN A 117 -29.79 0.05 -6.78
CA GLN A 117 -29.71 -1.11 -7.67
C GLN A 117 -29.47 -2.38 -6.85
N THR A 118 -29.82 -3.53 -7.46
CA THR A 118 -29.62 -4.85 -6.90
C THR A 118 -28.67 -5.62 -7.79
N PHE A 119 -27.68 -6.27 -7.21
CA PHE A 119 -26.76 -7.14 -7.94
C PHE A 119 -27.45 -8.46 -8.30
N THR A 120 -27.07 -9.04 -9.43
CA THR A 120 -27.60 -10.32 -9.91
C THR A 120 -26.91 -11.51 -9.27
N LYS A 121 -25.65 -11.32 -8.87
CA LYS A 121 -24.86 -12.33 -8.15
C LYS A 121 -24.68 -11.88 -6.71
N THR A 122 -24.74 -12.80 -5.79
CA THR A 122 -24.42 -12.51 -4.39
C THR A 122 -22.93 -12.75 -4.17
N ASN A 123 -22.14 -11.71 -4.40
CA ASN A 123 -20.72 -11.76 -4.05
C ASN A 123 -20.56 -11.17 -2.64
N LYS A 124 -20.19 -12.02 -1.69
CA LYS A 124 -20.00 -11.64 -0.29
C LYS A 124 -18.64 -10.95 -0.02
N TYR A 125 -17.80 -10.78 -1.04
CA TYR A 125 -16.41 -10.43 -0.81
C TYR A 125 -15.99 -9.10 -1.46
N TRP A 126 -16.38 -8.83 -2.73
CA TRP A 126 -15.86 -7.74 -3.51
C TRP A 126 -16.86 -7.22 -4.55
N HIS A 127 -17.05 -5.89 -4.58
CA HIS A 127 -17.68 -5.17 -5.67
C HIS A 127 -16.76 -4.03 -6.11
N PRO A 128 -15.57 -4.34 -6.67
CA PRO A 128 -14.63 -3.32 -7.09
C PRO A 128 -15.25 -2.43 -8.16
N MET A 129 -14.86 -1.16 -8.15
CA MET A 129 -15.40 -0.14 -9.04
C MET A 129 -14.29 0.57 -9.78
N VAL A 130 -14.51 0.87 -11.07
CA VAL A 130 -13.60 1.68 -11.87
C VAL A 130 -14.38 2.53 -12.87
N GLU A 131 -14.01 3.78 -12.98
CA GLU A 131 -14.48 4.65 -14.04
C GLU A 131 -13.60 4.51 -15.28
N GLN A 132 -14.19 4.24 -16.43
CA GLN A 132 -13.51 4.19 -17.72
C GLN A 132 -14.47 4.62 -18.84
N ASN A 133 -14.00 5.42 -19.80
CA ASN A 133 -14.77 5.89 -20.95
C ASN A 133 -16.11 6.55 -20.56
N LEU A 134 -16.13 7.32 -19.46
CA LEU A 134 -17.31 7.99 -18.90
C LEU A 134 -18.38 7.05 -18.33
N ASN A 135 -18.09 5.77 -18.17
CA ASN A 135 -18.96 4.78 -17.55
C ASN A 135 -18.31 4.25 -16.26
N LEU A 136 -19.14 3.89 -15.30
CA LEU A 136 -18.75 3.19 -14.10
C LEU A 136 -18.95 1.71 -14.31
N TYR A 137 -17.87 0.93 -14.13
CA TYR A 137 -17.89 -0.52 -14.16
C TYR A 137 -17.76 -1.07 -12.74
N ILE A 138 -18.58 -2.08 -12.44
CA ILE A 138 -18.72 -2.64 -11.09
C ILE A 138 -18.66 -4.16 -11.17
N GLY A 139 -17.77 -4.79 -10.40
CA GLY A 139 -17.70 -6.26 -10.31
C GLY A 139 -18.89 -6.83 -9.55
N ASP A 140 -19.56 -7.85 -10.11
CA ASP A 140 -20.65 -8.60 -9.49
C ASP A 140 -20.45 -10.12 -9.71
N GLY A 141 -19.70 -10.75 -8.82
CA GLY A 141 -19.33 -12.15 -8.98
C GLY A 141 -18.49 -12.37 -10.23
N ASN A 142 -18.99 -13.15 -11.18
CA ASN A 142 -18.36 -13.35 -12.48
C ASN A 142 -18.89 -12.41 -13.57
N GLN A 143 -19.65 -11.39 -13.21
CA GLN A 143 -20.21 -10.41 -14.12
C GLN A 143 -19.64 -9.01 -13.85
N LEU A 144 -19.61 -8.17 -14.88
CA LEU A 144 -19.31 -6.78 -14.79
C LEU A 144 -20.58 -5.98 -15.09
N ALA A 145 -21.07 -5.24 -14.11
CA ALA A 145 -22.16 -4.29 -14.33
C ALA A 145 -21.62 -2.96 -14.85
N GLU A 146 -22.45 -2.20 -15.57
CA GLU A 146 -22.13 -0.89 -16.13
C GLU A 146 -23.19 0.14 -15.76
N TRP A 147 -22.75 1.34 -15.45
CA TRP A 147 -23.61 2.51 -15.29
C TRP A 147 -23.06 3.70 -16.07
N ASP A 148 -23.84 4.16 -17.06
CA ASP A 148 -23.48 5.32 -17.91
C ASP A 148 -23.86 6.68 -17.28
N GLY A 149 -24.36 6.70 -16.05
CA GLY A 149 -24.91 7.87 -15.35
C GLY A 149 -26.44 7.97 -15.45
N THR A 150 -27.05 7.24 -16.35
CA THR A 150 -28.49 7.21 -16.57
C THR A 150 -29.04 5.79 -16.51
N THR A 151 -28.47 4.90 -17.31
CA THR A 151 -28.88 3.50 -17.44
C THR A 151 -27.94 2.60 -16.66
N PHE A 152 -28.49 1.63 -15.93
CA PHE A 152 -27.73 0.58 -15.27
C PHE A 152 -27.92 -0.75 -16.01
N THR A 153 -26.83 -1.32 -16.49
CA THR A 153 -26.78 -2.62 -17.15
C THR A 153 -26.14 -3.62 -16.18
N ALA A 154 -26.92 -4.59 -15.71
CA ALA A 154 -26.46 -5.52 -14.68
C ALA A 154 -25.37 -6.50 -15.18
N SER A 155 -25.32 -6.81 -16.47
CA SER A 155 -24.30 -7.65 -17.10
C SER A 155 -23.86 -7.04 -18.42
N ALA A 156 -22.84 -6.21 -18.38
CA ALA A 156 -22.18 -5.65 -19.58
C ALA A 156 -21.13 -6.64 -20.11
N LEU A 157 -20.53 -7.45 -19.22
CA LEU A 157 -19.56 -8.49 -19.58
C LEU A 157 -19.72 -9.67 -18.61
N ASP A 158 -19.70 -10.88 -19.14
CA ASP A 158 -19.61 -12.11 -18.38
C ASP A 158 -18.22 -12.76 -18.53
N ILE A 159 -17.60 -13.12 -17.42
CA ILE A 159 -16.38 -13.94 -17.41
C ILE A 159 -16.72 -15.38 -17.08
N LYS A 160 -15.82 -16.30 -17.40
CA LYS A 160 -16.06 -17.74 -17.20
C LYS A 160 -16.14 -18.13 -15.72
N VAL A 161 -17.06 -19.01 -15.38
CA VAL A 161 -17.14 -19.67 -14.07
C VAL A 161 -15.98 -20.68 -13.95
N PRO A 162 -15.32 -20.84 -12.79
CA PRO A 162 -15.68 -20.34 -11.45
C PRO A 162 -14.97 -19.03 -11.04
N LEU A 163 -14.42 -18.27 -11.96
CA LEU A 163 -13.71 -17.05 -11.67
C LEU A 163 -14.64 -15.97 -11.11
N VAL A 164 -14.15 -15.24 -10.10
CA VAL A 164 -14.87 -14.13 -9.44
C VAL A 164 -14.03 -12.87 -9.53
N ILE A 165 -14.65 -11.75 -9.89
CA ILE A 165 -13.99 -10.46 -9.98
C ILE A 165 -13.64 -9.98 -8.58
N LYS A 166 -12.35 -9.63 -8.35
CA LYS A 166 -11.86 -9.12 -7.07
C LYS A 166 -11.37 -7.69 -7.14
N CYS A 167 -10.75 -7.31 -8.24
CA CYS A 167 -10.26 -5.95 -8.44
C CYS A 167 -10.45 -5.53 -9.90
N LEU A 168 -10.61 -4.23 -10.10
CA LEU A 168 -10.70 -3.58 -11.40
C LEU A 168 -9.60 -2.54 -11.52
N GLY A 169 -9.12 -2.36 -12.72
CA GLY A 169 -8.16 -1.32 -13.07
C GLY A 169 -8.32 -0.89 -14.52
N LYS A 170 -7.43 -0.05 -14.98
CA LYS A 170 -7.45 0.45 -16.35
C LYS A 170 -6.05 0.49 -16.97
N ILE A 171 -6.00 0.23 -18.26
CA ILE A 171 -4.80 0.38 -19.07
C ILE A 171 -5.19 1.02 -20.41
N GLY A 172 -4.68 2.22 -20.68
CA GLY A 172 -5.14 2.99 -21.82
C GLY A 172 -6.65 3.26 -21.75
N THR A 173 -7.38 2.81 -22.76
CA THR A 173 -8.86 2.90 -22.87
C THR A 173 -9.59 1.67 -22.34
N ASP A 174 -8.87 0.63 -21.96
CA ASP A 174 -9.43 -0.66 -21.60
C ASP A 174 -9.57 -0.85 -20.08
N VAL A 175 -10.56 -1.62 -19.68
CA VAL A 175 -10.73 -2.11 -18.32
C VAL A 175 -9.93 -3.40 -18.17
N ILE A 176 -9.17 -3.51 -17.08
CA ILE A 176 -8.53 -4.75 -16.66
C ILE A 176 -9.24 -5.32 -15.44
N ILE A 177 -9.43 -6.64 -15.45
CA ILE A 177 -10.24 -7.37 -14.48
C ILE A 177 -9.37 -8.42 -13.82
N GLY A 178 -9.15 -8.29 -12.53
CA GLY A 178 -8.44 -9.27 -11.72
C GLY A 178 -9.42 -10.20 -11.03
N THR A 179 -9.12 -11.50 -11.10
CA THR A 179 -10.01 -12.53 -10.59
C THR A 179 -9.38 -13.38 -9.51
N TYR A 180 -10.19 -14.13 -8.82
CA TYR A 180 -9.81 -15.20 -7.90
C TYR A 180 -10.77 -16.37 -8.00
N ILE A 181 -10.42 -17.49 -7.39
CA ILE A 181 -11.28 -18.67 -7.28
C ILE A 181 -11.35 -19.03 -5.79
N ASP A 182 -12.55 -19.28 -5.30
CA ASP A 182 -12.81 -19.52 -3.87
C ASP A 182 -12.32 -20.91 -3.39
N ASP A 183 -11.90 -21.77 -4.30
CA ASP A 183 -11.54 -23.18 -4.05
C ASP A 183 -10.05 -23.48 -4.18
N SER A 184 -9.17 -22.81 -3.46
CA SER A 184 -7.74 -23.22 -3.30
C SER A 184 -6.97 -23.54 -4.59
N ILE A 185 -7.44 -23.10 -5.75
CA ILE A 185 -6.78 -23.32 -7.03
C ILE A 185 -5.65 -22.32 -7.19
N THR A 186 -4.46 -22.81 -7.55
CA THR A 186 -3.23 -22.02 -7.70
C THR A 186 -3.16 -21.26 -9.02
N LYS A 187 -4.27 -21.09 -9.73
CA LYS A 187 -4.32 -20.37 -11.01
C LYS A 187 -5.53 -19.46 -11.07
N THR A 188 -5.29 -18.23 -11.51
CA THR A 188 -6.32 -17.25 -11.77
C THR A 188 -6.03 -16.54 -13.09
N GLU A 189 -6.86 -15.59 -13.48
CA GLU A 189 -6.70 -14.88 -14.75
C GLU A 189 -6.85 -13.37 -14.56
N VAL A 190 -6.11 -12.63 -15.38
CA VAL A 190 -6.30 -11.21 -15.64
C VAL A 190 -6.95 -11.08 -17.00
N PHE A 191 -8.10 -10.41 -17.08
CA PHE A 191 -8.78 -10.12 -18.34
C PHE A 191 -8.57 -8.67 -18.71
N ARG A 192 -8.51 -8.42 -20.02
CA ARG A 192 -8.55 -7.09 -20.61
C ARG A 192 -9.78 -6.97 -21.50
N TRP A 193 -10.52 -5.87 -21.35
CA TRP A 193 -11.75 -5.62 -22.09
C TRP A 193 -11.79 -4.19 -22.61
N ASN A 194 -12.07 -4.04 -23.88
CA ASN A 194 -12.11 -2.75 -24.58
C ASN A 194 -13.41 -1.96 -24.38
N THR A 195 -14.33 -2.46 -23.54
CA THR A 195 -15.64 -1.86 -23.21
C THR A 195 -16.66 -1.78 -24.35
N TRP A 196 -16.27 -2.15 -25.56
CA TRP A 196 -17.14 -2.09 -26.76
C TRP A 196 -17.59 -3.47 -27.24
N SER A 197 -16.81 -4.50 -26.99
CA SER A 197 -17.12 -5.86 -27.43
C SER A 197 -17.97 -6.59 -26.39
N VAL A 198 -18.76 -7.56 -26.86
CA VAL A 198 -19.57 -8.43 -26.00
C VAL A 198 -18.74 -9.45 -25.20
N SER A 199 -17.45 -9.53 -25.49
CA SER A 199 -16.49 -10.43 -24.82
C SER A 199 -15.20 -9.69 -24.48
N PHE A 200 -14.42 -10.24 -23.53
CA PHE A 200 -13.10 -9.71 -23.22
C PHE A 200 -12.15 -9.83 -24.45
N THR A 201 -11.18 -8.94 -24.50
CA THR A 201 -10.21 -8.85 -25.60
C THR A 201 -9.11 -9.90 -25.48
N THR A 202 -8.52 -10.01 -24.28
CA THR A 202 -7.47 -10.99 -23.96
C THR A 202 -7.63 -11.49 -22.53
N SER A 203 -7.04 -12.65 -22.23
CA SER A 203 -6.87 -13.12 -20.86
C SER A 203 -5.49 -13.73 -20.68
N ASP A 204 -4.85 -13.42 -19.55
CA ASP A 204 -3.55 -13.92 -19.17
C ASP A 204 -3.68 -14.70 -17.86
N THR A 205 -3.12 -15.92 -17.87
CA THR A 205 -3.12 -16.79 -16.71
C THR A 205 -1.98 -16.40 -15.75
N ILE A 206 -2.30 -16.33 -14.47
CA ILE A 206 -1.32 -16.14 -13.39
C ILE A 206 -1.35 -17.34 -12.45
N GLU A 207 -0.18 -17.91 -12.16
CA GLU A 207 -0.06 -19.08 -11.29
C GLU A 207 -0.09 -18.68 -9.80
N GLU A 208 -1.18 -18.02 -9.42
CA GLU A 208 -1.43 -17.50 -8.07
C GLU A 208 -2.89 -17.74 -7.67
N VAL A 209 -3.17 -17.78 -6.38
CA VAL A 209 -4.51 -18.02 -5.82
C VAL A 209 -5.52 -16.95 -6.25
N GLY A 210 -5.06 -15.71 -6.52
CA GLY A 210 -5.93 -14.62 -6.95
C GLY A 210 -5.14 -13.36 -7.24
N VAL A 211 -5.72 -12.50 -8.05
CA VAL A 211 -5.27 -11.12 -8.23
C VAL A 211 -5.78 -10.29 -7.05
N ASN A 212 -4.90 -9.58 -6.38
CA ASN A 212 -5.23 -8.82 -5.16
C ASN A 212 -5.58 -7.37 -5.45
N ALA A 213 -4.74 -6.69 -6.23
CA ALA A 213 -4.91 -5.29 -6.58
C ALA A 213 -4.18 -4.95 -7.89
N PHE A 214 -4.67 -3.93 -8.57
CA PHE A 214 -3.97 -3.28 -9.66
C PHE A 214 -3.35 -1.97 -9.16
N ILE A 215 -2.05 -1.83 -9.34
CA ILE A 215 -1.27 -0.69 -8.90
C ILE A 215 -0.94 0.14 -10.15
N PRO A 216 -1.60 1.28 -10.38
CA PRO A 216 -1.45 2.04 -11.61
C PRO A 216 -0.07 2.69 -11.72
N ALA A 217 0.56 2.60 -12.87
CA ALA A 217 1.79 3.29 -13.24
C ALA A 217 1.61 3.94 -14.63
N ASP A 218 2.55 4.81 -15.06
CA ASP A 218 2.37 5.64 -16.26
C ASP A 218 1.95 4.87 -17.52
N ASN A 219 2.69 3.82 -17.90
CA ASN A 219 2.45 3.09 -19.14
C ASN A 219 2.19 1.60 -18.94
N LEU A 220 2.09 1.15 -17.70
CA LEU A 220 1.84 -0.23 -17.33
C LEU A 220 1.13 -0.30 -15.99
N VAL A 221 0.61 -1.45 -15.68
CA VAL A 221 -0.04 -1.71 -14.40
C VAL A 221 0.76 -2.78 -13.66
N TYR A 222 1.09 -2.51 -12.41
CA TYR A 222 1.61 -3.57 -11.57
C TYR A 222 0.45 -4.35 -10.95
N VAL A 223 0.60 -5.66 -10.92
CA VAL A 223 -0.43 -6.59 -10.44
C VAL A 223 0.08 -7.26 -9.17
N SER A 224 -0.53 -6.94 -8.05
CA SER A 224 -0.32 -7.72 -6.82
C SER A 224 -1.15 -8.99 -6.90
N ALA A 225 -0.52 -10.15 -6.75
CA ALA A 225 -1.20 -11.43 -6.83
C ALA A 225 -0.65 -12.45 -5.84
N GLY A 226 -1.49 -13.41 -5.49
CA GLY A 226 -1.17 -14.48 -4.56
C GLY A 226 -1.05 -14.03 -3.11
N LEU A 227 -0.40 -14.87 -2.32
CA LEU A 227 -0.25 -14.70 -0.87
C LEU A 227 1.21 -14.48 -0.44
N SER A 228 2.13 -14.43 -1.39
CA SER A 228 3.58 -14.36 -1.14
C SER A 228 4.21 -13.02 -1.51
N GLY A 229 3.40 -11.96 -1.57
CA GLY A 229 3.88 -10.60 -1.87
C GLY A 229 4.44 -10.41 -3.28
N ASN A 230 3.99 -11.22 -4.25
CA ASN A 230 4.42 -11.13 -5.63
C ASN A 230 3.77 -9.94 -6.33
N ILE A 231 4.58 -9.20 -7.09
CA ILE A 231 4.18 -8.06 -7.92
C ILE A 231 4.62 -8.34 -9.36
N TYR A 232 3.66 -8.42 -10.23
CA TYR A 232 3.86 -8.61 -11.67
C TYR A 232 3.77 -7.28 -12.39
N ALA A 233 4.44 -7.15 -13.53
CA ALA A 233 4.28 -6.03 -14.45
C ALA A 233 3.39 -6.48 -15.61
N TYR A 234 2.37 -5.69 -15.93
CA TYR A 234 1.43 -5.93 -17.01
C TYR A 234 1.40 -4.75 -17.97
N ASP A 235 1.77 -4.98 -19.22
CA ASP A 235 1.77 -3.97 -20.29
C ASP A 235 0.50 -4.02 -21.17
N GLY A 236 -0.45 -4.90 -20.83
CA GLY A 236 -1.66 -5.17 -21.61
C GLY A 236 -1.54 -6.35 -22.58
N GLN A 237 -0.35 -6.97 -22.69
CA GLN A 237 -0.10 -8.15 -23.51
C GLN A 237 0.72 -9.21 -22.77
N ASN A 238 1.66 -8.77 -21.93
CA ASN A 238 2.56 -9.66 -21.19
C ASN A 238 2.43 -9.42 -19.70
N LEU A 239 2.44 -10.49 -18.93
CA LEU A 239 2.36 -10.48 -17.49
C LEU A 239 3.57 -11.20 -16.89
N ASP A 240 4.55 -10.44 -16.43
CA ASP A 240 5.82 -10.97 -15.94
C ASP A 240 6.03 -10.68 -14.45
N LEU A 241 6.56 -11.66 -13.69
CA LEU A 241 6.96 -11.43 -12.30
C LEU A 241 8.07 -10.38 -12.26
N TYR A 242 7.80 -9.25 -11.61
CA TYR A 242 8.70 -8.10 -11.60
C TYR A 242 9.44 -7.91 -10.29
N LYS A 243 8.70 -7.93 -9.17
CA LYS A 243 9.24 -7.73 -7.81
C LYS A 243 8.53 -8.67 -6.84
N LYS A 244 9.13 -8.80 -5.67
CA LYS A 244 8.52 -9.49 -4.54
C LYS A 244 8.75 -8.65 -3.28
N VAL A 245 7.73 -8.48 -2.47
CA VAL A 245 7.87 -7.89 -1.13
C VAL A 245 8.76 -8.83 -0.32
N GLN A 246 9.84 -8.30 0.21
CA GLN A 246 10.80 -9.12 0.96
C GLN A 246 10.17 -9.67 2.23
N GLY A 247 10.32 -10.98 2.46
CA GLY A 247 9.75 -11.65 3.61
C GLY A 247 9.90 -13.16 3.57
N GLU A 248 9.51 -13.81 4.67
CA GLU A 248 9.54 -15.27 4.86
C GLU A 248 8.12 -15.84 4.72
N TYR A 249 7.71 -16.14 3.51
CA TYR A 249 6.36 -16.61 3.19
C TYR A 249 6.24 -18.14 3.28
N SER A 250 5.07 -18.59 3.75
CA SER A 250 4.70 -20.01 3.83
C SER A 250 3.19 -20.16 3.68
N SER A 251 2.66 -21.35 3.79
CA SER A 251 1.21 -21.60 3.80
C SER A 251 0.49 -20.97 5.00
N THR A 252 1.22 -20.67 6.09
CA THR A 252 0.70 -20.06 7.32
C THR A 252 1.22 -18.65 7.57
N ALA A 253 2.02 -18.11 6.67
CA ALA A 253 2.57 -16.75 6.75
C ALA A 253 2.40 -16.07 5.39
N THR A 254 1.32 -15.32 5.25
CA THR A 254 0.84 -14.77 3.97
C THR A 254 0.58 -13.28 4.05
N ALA A 255 0.77 -12.60 2.91
CA ALA A 255 0.47 -11.19 2.78
C ALA A 255 -0.27 -10.88 1.47
N ILE A 256 -1.09 -9.83 1.50
CA ILE A 256 -1.82 -9.32 0.33
C ILE A 256 -1.75 -7.79 0.25
N VAL A 257 -2.16 -7.26 -0.89
CA VAL A 257 -2.54 -5.85 -1.08
C VAL A 257 -4.06 -5.80 -1.27
N HIS A 258 -4.78 -5.00 -0.48
CA HIS A 258 -6.22 -4.81 -0.71
C HIS A 258 -6.47 -3.99 -1.99
N PRO A 259 -7.60 -4.20 -2.69
CA PRO A 259 -7.88 -3.53 -3.97
C PRO A 259 -7.82 -2.00 -3.90
N ASP A 260 -8.25 -1.40 -2.80
CA ASP A 260 -8.24 0.06 -2.58
C ASP A 260 -6.98 0.56 -1.85
N ALA A 261 -6.08 -0.34 -1.46
CA ALA A 261 -4.81 0.03 -0.81
C ALA A 261 -3.72 0.37 -1.83
N VAL A 262 -4.08 1.15 -2.85
CA VAL A 262 -3.18 1.57 -3.94
C VAL A 262 -3.41 3.03 -4.30
N SER A 263 -2.36 3.76 -4.61
CA SER A 263 -2.46 5.17 -5.00
C SER A 263 -1.23 5.63 -5.77
N ASN A 264 -1.35 6.75 -6.48
CA ASN A 264 -0.21 7.48 -7.03
C ASN A 264 0.04 8.73 -6.18
N PHE A 265 1.30 8.94 -5.80
CA PHE A 265 1.69 10.09 -5.01
C PHE A 265 3.11 10.56 -5.39
N GLY A 266 3.25 11.84 -5.72
CA GLY A 266 4.53 12.42 -6.07
C GLY A 266 5.25 11.75 -7.27
N GLY A 267 4.51 11.21 -8.24
CA GLY A 267 5.06 10.49 -9.39
C GLY A 267 5.56 9.07 -9.07
N GLN A 268 5.19 8.55 -7.90
CA GLN A 268 5.52 7.21 -7.43
C GLN A 268 4.24 6.43 -7.17
N VAL A 269 4.31 5.11 -7.30
CA VAL A 269 3.19 4.24 -6.97
C VAL A 269 3.29 3.79 -5.53
N LEU A 270 2.18 3.88 -4.80
CA LEU A 270 2.05 3.43 -3.42
C LEU A 270 1.13 2.21 -3.36
N PHE A 271 1.45 1.27 -2.48
CA PHE A 271 0.58 0.13 -2.18
C PHE A 271 0.74 -0.34 -0.75
N GLY A 272 -0.37 -0.67 -0.11
CA GLY A 272 -0.44 -1.11 1.28
C GLY A 272 -0.28 -2.63 1.38
N VAL A 273 0.75 -3.09 2.09
CA VAL A 273 0.98 -4.52 2.35
C VAL A 273 0.38 -4.91 3.69
N SER A 274 -0.44 -5.93 3.67
CA SER A 274 -1.18 -6.48 4.81
C SER A 274 -0.76 -7.91 5.08
N ASN A 275 -0.50 -8.27 6.33
CA ASN A 275 -0.37 -9.67 6.74
C ASN A 275 -1.76 -10.25 7.01
N VAL A 276 -2.12 -11.29 6.29
CA VAL A 276 -3.43 -11.98 6.40
C VAL A 276 -3.33 -13.17 7.35
N SER A 277 -2.20 -13.85 7.32
CA SER A 277 -1.91 -14.96 8.21
C SER A 277 -0.43 -14.98 8.55
N GLY A 278 -0.08 -15.20 9.79
CA GLY A 278 1.30 -15.08 10.28
C GLY A 278 1.88 -13.68 10.08
N ASN A 279 3.20 -13.58 10.10
CA ASN A 279 3.91 -12.32 9.96
C ASN A 279 5.12 -12.48 9.00
N PRO A 280 4.88 -12.67 7.68
CA PRO A 280 5.97 -12.97 6.75
C PRO A 280 6.86 -11.76 6.42
N CYS A 281 6.33 -10.54 6.52
CA CYS A 281 7.04 -9.34 6.11
C CYS A 281 6.67 -8.13 6.98
N LEU A 282 7.40 -7.04 6.84
CA LEU A 282 7.00 -5.74 7.37
C LEU A 282 5.73 -5.24 6.64
N GLN A 283 4.80 -4.65 7.37
CA GLN A 283 3.54 -4.13 6.86
C GLN A 283 3.55 -2.60 6.89
N GLY A 284 2.78 -2.00 6.00
CA GLY A 284 2.65 -0.56 5.85
C GLY A 284 2.52 -0.18 4.39
N VAL A 285 2.80 1.07 4.08
CA VAL A 285 2.73 1.58 2.72
C VAL A 285 4.09 1.45 2.06
N TYR A 286 4.16 0.57 1.09
CA TYR A 286 5.30 0.43 0.20
C TYR A 286 5.20 1.42 -0.93
N ARG A 287 6.36 1.83 -1.38
CA ARG A 287 6.51 2.71 -2.52
C ARG A 287 7.33 2.01 -3.60
N MET A 288 6.99 2.28 -4.84
CA MET A 288 7.78 1.85 -5.98
C MET A 288 7.96 3.03 -6.95
N GLY A 289 9.21 3.33 -7.29
CA GLY A 289 9.55 4.47 -8.12
C GLY A 289 11.00 4.45 -8.62
N ARG A 290 11.36 5.46 -9.40
CA ARG A 290 12.74 5.70 -9.86
C ARG A 290 13.00 7.19 -10.00
N ASN A 291 14.21 7.64 -9.72
CA ASN A 291 14.60 9.05 -9.85
C ASN A 291 14.72 9.52 -11.30
N SER A 292 15.09 8.65 -12.21
CA SER A 292 15.14 8.92 -13.62
C SER A 292 15.01 7.64 -14.44
N ARG A 293 14.82 7.76 -15.76
CA ARG A 293 14.70 6.62 -16.68
C ARG A 293 15.92 5.68 -16.66
N ASN A 294 17.09 6.18 -16.28
CA ASN A 294 18.34 5.41 -16.26
C ASN A 294 18.53 4.59 -14.97
N TYR A 295 17.70 4.78 -13.96
CA TYR A 295 17.79 4.03 -12.71
C TYR A 295 16.71 2.94 -12.64
N PRO A 296 17.01 1.79 -12.01
CA PRO A 296 16.00 0.76 -11.77
C PRO A 296 14.91 1.27 -10.84
N TRP A 297 13.73 0.71 -10.96
CA TRP A 297 12.66 0.90 -9.99
C TRP A 297 13.09 0.35 -8.63
N ILE A 298 13.00 1.19 -7.61
CA ILE A 298 13.25 0.83 -6.22
C ILE A 298 11.91 0.58 -5.54
N MET A 299 11.84 -0.49 -4.77
CA MET A 299 10.71 -0.80 -3.90
C MET A 299 11.19 -0.76 -2.45
N ASP A 300 10.52 0.04 -1.63
CA ASP A 300 10.83 0.21 -0.21
C ASP A 300 9.56 0.37 0.62
N LEU A 301 9.65 0.10 1.92
CA LEU A 301 8.62 0.46 2.88
C LEU A 301 8.78 1.94 3.23
N ALA A 302 8.04 2.80 2.52
CA ALA A 302 8.16 4.26 2.66
C ALA A 302 7.50 4.78 3.94
N TYR A 303 6.26 4.33 4.20
CA TYR A 303 5.46 4.85 5.30
C TYR A 303 4.96 3.70 6.20
N PRO A 304 5.71 3.36 7.27
CA PRO A 304 5.17 2.54 8.35
C PRO A 304 3.96 3.23 8.98
N ILE A 305 2.90 2.50 9.30
CA ILE A 305 1.70 3.07 9.93
C ILE A 305 2.00 3.59 11.35
N SER A 306 1.18 4.54 11.82
CA SER A 306 1.40 5.26 13.09
C SER A 306 1.50 4.36 14.31
N GLU A 307 0.77 3.25 14.35
CA GLU A 307 0.82 2.24 15.41
C GLU A 307 2.22 1.61 15.59
N ARG A 308 3.12 1.81 14.62
CA ARG A 308 4.48 1.24 14.61
C ARG A 308 5.58 2.27 14.70
N ASN A 309 5.26 3.55 14.83
CA ASN A 309 6.23 4.65 14.88
C ASN A 309 6.96 4.75 16.24
N THR A 310 7.07 3.67 16.99
CA THR A 310 7.67 3.63 18.32
C THR A 310 9.14 3.21 18.34
N GLY A 311 9.86 3.38 17.22
CA GLY A 311 11.31 3.15 17.13
C GLY A 311 11.76 1.72 16.84
N ALA A 312 10.89 0.74 17.03
CA ALA A 312 11.15 -0.63 16.61
C ALA A 312 10.08 -1.05 15.59
N PHE A 313 10.46 -1.09 14.31
CA PHE A 313 9.57 -1.58 13.25
C PHE A 313 9.42 -3.10 13.38
N VAL A 314 8.57 -3.53 14.30
CA VAL A 314 8.34 -4.95 14.57
C VAL A 314 7.33 -5.49 13.56
N ILE A 315 7.57 -6.69 13.06
CA ILE A 315 6.60 -7.44 12.25
C ILE A 315 5.40 -7.78 13.13
N SER A 316 4.18 -7.48 12.70
CA SER A 316 2.93 -7.75 13.41
C SER A 316 1.76 -7.94 12.44
N SER A 317 0.60 -8.36 12.94
CA SER A 317 -0.59 -8.64 12.12
C SER A 317 -1.34 -7.36 11.76
N ILE A 318 -0.71 -6.50 10.95
CA ILE A 318 -1.32 -5.27 10.46
C ILE A 318 -1.92 -5.49 9.08
N GLU A 319 -3.13 -4.96 8.88
CA GLU A 319 -3.77 -4.86 7.57
C GLU A 319 -3.87 -3.38 7.18
N VAL A 320 -3.50 -3.06 5.93
CA VAL A 320 -3.72 -1.76 5.29
C VAL A 320 -4.93 -1.89 4.38
N GLY A 321 -5.97 -1.13 4.63
CA GLY A 321 -7.26 -1.27 3.94
C GLY A 321 -7.35 -0.47 2.65
N SER A 322 -6.98 0.80 2.71
CA SER A 322 -7.11 1.75 1.61
C SER A 322 -6.05 2.85 1.71
N ILE A 323 -5.66 3.40 0.56
CA ILE A 323 -4.76 4.55 0.44
C ILE A 323 -5.37 5.55 -0.53
N VAL A 324 -5.58 6.78 -0.09
CA VAL A 324 -6.03 7.86 -0.96
C VAL A 324 -5.12 9.08 -0.87
N THR A 325 -4.97 9.77 -1.99
CA THR A 325 -4.19 11.00 -2.08
C THR A 325 -5.09 12.20 -1.79
N LEU A 326 -4.66 13.07 -0.89
CA LEU A 326 -5.33 14.32 -0.51
C LEU A 326 -4.37 15.50 -0.71
N GLY A 327 -4.31 16.03 -1.92
CA GLY A 327 -3.35 17.05 -2.31
C GLY A 327 -1.90 16.56 -2.16
N GLN A 328 -1.14 17.19 -1.27
CA GLN A 328 0.25 16.82 -0.96
C GLN A 328 0.37 15.82 0.21
N LYS A 329 -0.69 15.16 0.57
CA LYS A 329 -0.75 14.20 1.66
C LYS A 329 -1.44 12.91 1.21
N ILE A 330 -1.29 11.86 2.01
CA ILE A 330 -2.02 10.61 1.84
C ILE A 330 -2.78 10.31 3.12
N LEU A 331 -3.94 9.70 2.98
CA LEU A 331 -4.69 9.05 4.05
C LEU A 331 -4.56 7.54 3.90
N VAL A 332 -4.26 6.86 4.99
CA VAL A 332 -4.03 5.41 5.00
C VAL A 332 -4.87 4.79 6.10
N SER A 333 -5.80 3.93 5.73
CA SER A 333 -6.57 3.17 6.71
C SER A 333 -5.84 1.89 7.11
N TRP A 334 -5.93 1.53 8.37
CA TRP A 334 -5.27 0.34 8.89
C TRP A 334 -6.04 -0.31 10.05
N LYS A 335 -5.69 -1.58 10.29
CA LYS A 335 -6.15 -2.38 11.41
C LYS A 335 -4.97 -3.12 12.02
N ASN A 336 -4.89 -3.15 13.35
CA ASN A 336 -3.98 -3.98 14.13
C ASN A 336 -4.80 -4.75 15.17
N SER A 337 -5.08 -6.01 14.91
CA SER A 337 -5.97 -6.82 15.76
C SER A 337 -7.34 -6.15 15.95
N THR A 338 -7.59 -5.57 17.12
CA THR A 338 -8.82 -4.87 17.49
C THR A 338 -8.70 -3.35 17.47
N THR A 339 -7.54 -2.82 17.11
CA THR A 339 -7.28 -1.39 16.99
C THR A 339 -7.40 -0.98 15.54
N TYR A 340 -8.02 0.18 15.30
CA TYR A 340 -8.27 0.70 13.98
C TYR A 340 -7.86 2.17 13.89
N GLY A 341 -7.57 2.63 12.68
CA GLY A 341 -7.28 4.02 12.45
C GLY A 341 -7.20 4.40 10.99
N VAL A 342 -7.21 5.69 10.77
CA VAL A 342 -6.81 6.32 9.52
C VAL A 342 -5.70 7.29 9.84
N ASP A 343 -4.57 7.08 9.21
CA ASP A 343 -3.37 7.91 9.32
C ASP A 343 -3.36 8.98 8.24
N LEU A 344 -2.79 10.13 8.58
CA LEU A 344 -2.48 11.20 7.65
C LEU A 344 -0.97 11.40 7.58
N LEU A 345 -0.44 11.65 6.39
CA LEU A 345 0.96 12.01 6.22
C LEU A 345 1.24 13.37 6.88
N ASP A 346 2.12 13.34 7.89
CA ASP A 346 2.54 14.50 8.68
C ASP A 346 3.70 15.24 7.98
N THR A 347 4.08 16.38 8.50
CA THR A 347 5.32 17.09 8.15
C THR A 347 6.52 16.65 8.98
N ALA A 348 6.25 15.99 10.11
CA ALA A 348 7.29 15.45 10.98
C ALA A 348 7.99 14.25 10.35
N LYS A 349 9.30 14.17 10.52
CA LYS A 349 10.14 13.10 10.00
C LYS A 349 9.99 11.82 10.81
N LEU A 350 10.14 10.68 10.13
CA LEU A 350 10.12 9.37 10.75
C LEU A 350 11.45 9.15 11.50
N ASP A 351 11.39 9.15 12.82
CA ASP A 351 12.52 8.77 13.65
C ASP A 351 12.74 7.26 13.64
N GLY A 352 14.01 6.83 13.68
CA GLY A 352 14.37 5.42 13.60
C GLY A 352 14.30 4.81 12.19
N ALA A 353 14.06 5.62 11.14
CA ALA A 353 14.15 5.15 9.75
C ALA A 353 15.53 4.52 9.49
N TYR A 354 15.60 3.45 8.70
CA TYR A 354 16.85 2.74 8.52
C TYR A 354 17.07 2.16 7.12
N PHE A 355 18.34 1.98 6.81
CA PHE A 355 18.84 1.27 5.65
C PHE A 355 19.68 0.07 6.09
N GLU A 356 19.45 -1.07 5.47
CA GLU A 356 20.27 -2.28 5.61
C GLU A 356 20.90 -2.60 4.26
N THR A 357 22.22 -2.90 4.26
CA THR A 357 22.90 -3.35 3.06
C THR A 357 22.44 -4.77 2.70
N ARG A 358 22.80 -5.21 1.51
CA ARG A 358 22.82 -6.64 1.22
C ARG A 358 23.87 -7.32 2.10
N VAL A 359 23.66 -8.60 2.38
CA VAL A 359 24.68 -9.42 3.05
C VAL A 359 25.89 -9.53 2.14
N MET A 360 27.02 -9.02 2.61
CA MET A 360 28.30 -9.07 1.94
C MET A 360 28.98 -10.39 2.31
N ARG A 361 29.33 -11.18 1.31
CA ARG A 361 30.05 -12.44 1.42
C ARG A 361 31.21 -12.40 0.44
N PRO A 362 32.37 -11.86 0.85
CA PRO A 362 33.53 -11.72 -0.03
C PRO A 362 34.06 -13.08 -0.54
N ASP A 363 34.10 -14.06 0.34
CA ASP A 363 34.35 -15.45 -0.02
C ASP A 363 33.28 -16.35 0.61
N ARG A 364 32.77 -17.31 -0.15
CA ARG A 364 31.75 -18.24 0.34
C ARG A 364 32.25 -19.28 1.32
N MET A 365 33.56 -19.49 1.34
CA MET A 365 34.21 -20.62 2.06
C MET A 365 35.23 -20.17 3.09
N ALA A 366 35.59 -18.89 3.15
CA ALA A 366 36.61 -18.37 4.06
C ALA A 366 36.10 -17.20 4.88
N PHE A 367 36.69 -17.00 6.03
CA PHE A 367 36.53 -15.77 6.80
C PHE A 367 37.24 -14.62 6.12
N SER A 368 36.63 -13.46 6.12
CA SER A 368 37.23 -12.21 5.69
C SER A 368 37.34 -11.26 6.86
N MET A 369 38.41 -10.48 6.88
CA MET A 369 38.63 -9.47 7.90
C MET A 369 38.04 -8.12 7.43
N PHE A 370 37.05 -7.63 8.14
CA PHE A 370 36.47 -6.32 7.93
C PHE A 370 37.10 -5.33 8.90
N THR A 371 37.79 -4.31 8.40
CA THR A 371 38.60 -3.43 9.22
C THR A 371 37.97 -2.06 9.48
N ASP A 372 37.24 -1.52 8.51
CA ASP A 372 36.69 -0.18 8.62
C ASP A 372 35.31 -0.05 7.99
N PHE A 373 34.45 0.73 8.62
CA PHE A 373 33.23 1.22 8.04
C PHE A 373 33.35 2.73 7.79
N SER A 374 33.08 3.15 6.55
CA SER A 374 33.07 4.57 6.18
C SER A 374 31.65 5.01 5.83
N ILE A 375 31.25 6.13 6.39
CA ILE A 375 29.99 6.79 6.05
C ILE A 375 30.28 8.24 5.67
N ALA A 376 29.72 8.68 4.55
CA ALA A 376 29.75 10.06 4.14
C ALA A 376 28.34 10.65 4.21
N TYR A 377 28.24 11.84 4.75
CA TYR A 377 26.99 12.58 4.91
C TYR A 377 27.28 14.07 4.85
N ASN A 378 26.27 14.86 4.47
CA ASN A 378 26.33 16.30 4.65
C ASN A 378 26.35 16.64 6.13
N SER A 379 26.84 17.82 6.51
CA SER A 379 26.84 18.29 7.90
C SER A 379 25.51 17.97 8.58
N LEU A 380 25.57 17.21 9.67
CA LEU A 380 24.37 16.76 10.35
C LEU A 380 23.66 17.92 11.04
N PRO A 381 22.38 18.13 10.81
CA PRO A 381 21.62 19.12 11.54
C PRO A 381 21.64 18.89 13.05
N THR A 382 21.53 19.96 13.83
CA THR A 382 21.55 19.90 15.30
C THR A 382 20.55 18.86 15.83
N SER A 383 21.01 18.05 16.79
CA SER A 383 20.22 16.98 17.42
C SER A 383 19.78 15.84 16.50
N THR A 384 20.32 15.76 15.28
CA THR A 384 20.16 14.56 14.43
C THR A 384 21.41 13.68 14.49
N ALA A 385 21.24 12.39 14.19
CA ALA A 385 22.34 11.45 14.19
C ALA A 385 22.12 10.34 13.17
N VAL A 386 23.23 9.67 12.80
CA VAL A 386 23.17 8.40 12.08
C VAL A 386 23.95 7.37 12.90
N THR A 387 23.27 6.32 13.31
CA THR A 387 23.87 5.20 14.06
C THR A 387 24.17 4.05 13.11
N LEU A 388 25.43 3.68 13.00
CA LEU A 388 25.88 2.54 12.20
C LEU A 388 26.05 1.31 13.09
N SER A 389 25.49 0.18 12.66
CA SER A 389 25.65 -1.12 13.31
C SER A 389 25.89 -2.22 12.27
N TYR A 390 26.35 -3.36 12.72
CA TYR A 390 26.63 -4.51 11.85
C TYR A 390 26.10 -5.81 12.44
N ASP A 391 25.71 -6.74 11.56
CA ASP A 391 25.38 -8.12 11.90
C ASP A 391 26.47 -9.04 11.32
N LYS A 392 27.14 -9.76 12.22
CA LYS A 392 28.17 -10.73 11.89
C LYS A 392 27.53 -12.10 11.62
N ASN A 393 27.88 -12.66 10.45
CA ASN A 393 27.42 -13.98 10.01
C ASN A 393 25.91 -14.12 9.82
N TYR A 394 25.21 -12.98 9.66
CA TYR A 394 23.77 -12.93 9.38
C TYR A 394 22.94 -13.65 10.44
N THR A 395 23.19 -13.29 11.69
CA THR A 395 22.50 -13.87 12.86
C THR A 395 21.17 -13.18 13.19
N GLY A 396 20.87 -12.02 12.57
CA GLY A 396 19.76 -11.15 12.90
C GLY A 396 20.02 -10.24 14.10
N SER A 397 21.23 -10.28 14.67
CA SER A 397 21.62 -9.47 15.83
C SER A 397 22.64 -8.41 15.44
N TYR A 398 22.26 -7.14 15.59
CA TYR A 398 23.11 -6.02 15.25
C TYR A 398 23.95 -5.55 16.43
N THR A 399 25.25 -5.38 16.20
CA THR A 399 26.20 -4.80 17.16
C THR A 399 26.54 -3.38 16.72
N THR A 400 26.47 -2.43 17.65
CA THR A 400 26.92 -1.04 17.40
C THR A 400 28.39 -0.94 17.80
N PRO A 401 29.29 -0.44 16.93
CA PRO A 401 30.66 -0.16 17.31
C PRO A 401 30.71 0.80 18.50
N THR A 402 31.66 0.57 19.40
CA THR A 402 31.81 1.33 20.66
C THR A 402 32.15 2.81 20.43
N THR A 403 32.63 3.18 19.26
CA THR A 403 32.96 4.58 18.91
C THR A 403 31.67 5.35 18.60
N PRO A 404 31.29 6.35 19.41
CA PRO A 404 30.10 7.13 19.18
C PRO A 404 30.16 7.88 17.83
N GLN A 405 29.03 7.99 17.18
CA GLN A 405 28.91 8.79 15.97
C GLN A 405 28.72 10.24 16.36
N VAL A 406 29.65 11.06 15.94
CA VAL A 406 29.69 12.46 16.34
C VAL A 406 28.95 13.31 15.34
N VAL A 407 28.14 14.23 15.85
CA VAL A 407 27.52 15.33 15.14
C VAL A 407 28.60 16.23 14.50
N ASP A 408 28.30 16.82 13.34
CA ASP A 408 29.08 17.89 12.68
C ASP A 408 30.35 17.49 11.88
N VAL A 409 30.40 16.28 11.31
CA VAL A 409 31.47 15.90 10.37
C VAL A 409 30.87 15.45 9.04
N ASP A 410 31.48 15.87 7.95
CA ASP A 410 31.01 15.54 6.58
C ASP A 410 31.33 14.08 6.20
N ARG A 411 32.26 13.46 6.89
CA ARG A 411 32.66 12.07 6.69
C ARG A 411 33.19 11.47 7.98
N LYS A 412 32.78 10.24 8.27
CA LYS A 412 33.34 9.46 9.38
C LYS A 412 33.83 8.11 8.90
N VAL A 413 35.02 7.74 9.35
CA VAL A 413 35.55 6.38 9.29
C VAL A 413 35.46 5.80 10.71
N ILE A 414 34.81 4.65 10.83
CA ILE A 414 34.75 3.88 12.07
C ILE A 414 35.73 2.74 11.91
N SER A 415 36.89 2.88 12.53
CA SER A 415 37.90 1.82 12.57
C SER A 415 37.49 0.76 13.58
N LEU A 416 37.59 -0.48 13.19
CA LEU A 416 37.35 -1.64 14.03
C LEU A 416 38.73 -2.12 14.49
N GLU A 417 39.21 -1.66 15.65
CA GLU A 417 40.60 -1.79 16.12
C GLU A 417 41.16 -3.23 16.00
N GLU A 418 40.33 -4.25 16.21
CA GLU A 418 40.73 -5.64 16.06
C GLU A 418 40.23 -6.28 14.75
N GLY A 419 39.53 -5.54 13.93
CA GLY A 419 38.81 -6.07 12.78
C GLY A 419 37.65 -6.99 13.18
N ILE A 420 36.83 -7.35 12.20
CA ILE A 420 35.73 -8.31 12.36
C ILE A 420 35.98 -9.48 11.41
N GLU A 421 36.36 -10.64 11.97
CA GLU A 421 36.43 -11.86 11.20
C GLU A 421 35.03 -12.46 11.03
N ALA A 422 34.56 -12.54 9.79
CA ALA A 422 33.25 -13.08 9.48
C ALA A 422 33.19 -13.70 8.08
N THR A 423 32.29 -14.67 7.90
CA THR A 423 31.97 -15.24 6.59
C THR A 423 30.92 -14.39 5.86
N ALA A 424 30.17 -13.60 6.60
CA ALA A 424 29.15 -12.69 6.09
C ALA A 424 29.01 -11.46 6.97
N LEU A 425 28.77 -10.31 6.38
CA LEU A 425 28.53 -9.05 7.09
C LEU A 425 27.35 -8.32 6.47
N GLN A 426 26.49 -7.77 7.32
CA GLN A 426 25.44 -6.84 6.93
C GLN A 426 25.55 -5.57 7.77
N LEU A 427 25.46 -4.41 7.14
CA LEU A 427 25.44 -3.12 7.81
C LEU A 427 24.03 -2.57 7.90
N LYS A 428 23.75 -1.84 8.99
CA LYS A 428 22.53 -1.11 9.23
C LYS A 428 22.86 0.32 9.65
N ALA A 429 22.28 1.30 8.96
CA ALA A 429 22.34 2.70 9.33
C ALA A 429 20.95 3.17 9.77
N VAL A 430 20.83 3.63 11.01
CA VAL A 430 19.59 4.13 11.62
C VAL A 430 19.66 5.64 11.75
N PHE A 431 18.60 6.34 11.34
CA PHE A 431 18.49 7.79 11.33
C PHE A 431 17.75 8.26 12.59
N THR A 432 18.40 9.11 13.38
CA THR A 432 17.75 9.86 14.45
C THR A 432 17.34 11.23 13.90
N CYS A 433 16.04 11.50 13.92
CA CYS A 433 15.43 12.71 13.36
C CYS A 433 14.85 13.58 14.46
N VAL A 434 14.74 14.90 14.18
CA VAL A 434 14.05 15.84 15.05
C VAL A 434 12.95 16.51 14.26
N THR A 435 11.71 16.35 14.72
CA THR A 435 10.47 16.88 14.15
C THR A 435 10.48 16.99 12.62
N THR A 436 11.01 18.09 12.07
CA THR A 436 11.04 18.35 10.62
C THR A 436 12.42 18.19 9.99
N THR A 437 13.43 17.78 10.78
CA THR A 437 14.83 17.74 10.37
C THR A 437 15.34 16.30 10.35
N THR A 438 16.03 15.93 9.28
CA THR A 438 16.62 14.60 9.08
C THR A 438 18.09 14.72 8.69
N PRO A 439 18.95 13.80 9.15
CA PRO A 439 20.28 13.64 8.56
C PRO A 439 20.17 13.11 7.12
N SER A 440 21.24 13.22 6.36
CA SER A 440 21.34 12.68 5.00
C SER A 440 22.63 11.90 4.84
N ILE A 441 22.54 10.73 4.21
CA ILE A 441 23.68 9.86 3.89
C ILE A 441 23.92 9.92 2.38
N GLU A 442 25.18 10.11 1.98
CA GLU A 442 25.62 10.08 0.58
C GLU A 442 26.34 8.79 0.22
N MET A 443 27.09 8.21 1.16
CA MET A 443 27.88 7.00 0.89
C MET A 443 28.02 6.13 2.14
N LEU A 444 27.98 4.84 1.95
CA LEU A 444 28.35 3.84 2.93
C LEU A 444 29.34 2.86 2.27
N GLN A 445 30.49 2.67 2.88
CA GLN A 445 31.58 1.83 2.38
C GLN A 445 32.13 0.91 3.47
N VAL A 446 32.58 -0.25 3.06
CA VAL A 446 33.27 -1.22 3.93
C VAL A 446 34.63 -1.51 3.35
N SER A 447 35.67 -1.48 4.18
CA SER A 447 37.02 -1.90 3.83
C SER A 447 37.28 -3.34 4.26
N LEU A 448 37.96 -4.07 3.40
CA LEU A 448 38.38 -5.46 3.61
C LEU A 448 39.88 -5.53 3.52
N THR A 449 40.48 -6.39 4.32
CA THR A 449 41.91 -6.82 4.21
C THR A 449 41.99 -8.33 4.12
#